data_52e0a7c8df574b246d2ed7481b4685f4
#
_entry.id   52e0a7c8df574b246d2ed7481b4685f4
#
_cell.length_a   1.000
_cell.length_b   1.000
_cell.length_c   1.000
_cell.angle_alpha   90.00
_cell.angle_beta   90.00
_cell.angle_gamma   90.00
#
_symmetry.space_group_name_H-M   'P 1'
#
loop_
_entity.id
_entity.type
_entity.pdbx_description
1 polymer ?
#
loop_
_entity_poly.entity_id
_entity_poly.type
_entity_poly.pdbx_seq_one_letter_code
_entity_poly.pdbx_strand_id
1 'polypeptide(L)'
;MKIYHGLEEFKKVKNPVVTVGTFDGVHIGHNRIFQRMTKLAKSCKGETVVVTFHPHPRLVIHPDSKDLKFINTRERKYDLIERYGIDHLLVIPFTTEFSGTNARFFVKDILYDKIGICQLVVGYDHHFGKNREGSFEELKSLADELEFKVEQIPVQDINNIAISSTKIRNALKEGNIKTANTLLGYEYSITGNVVRGNKIGRKIGFPTANIELDDEYKLITAIGVYACRIQWKDNWFLGMGNIGFRPTINNSDLTIEVHIFEFDEEIYDETITIYFVDRIRDEVKFKDLEALKEQLKKDRKTVKKGFSNH
;
A
#
# COMPACT_ATOMS: atom_id res chain seq x y z
N MET A 1 -3.30 13.77 -11.28
CA MET A 1 -1.83 13.75 -11.02
C MET A 1 -1.10 13.38 -12.30
N LYS A 2 0.01 14.04 -12.62
CA LYS A 2 0.86 13.67 -13.76
C LYS A 2 2.00 12.77 -13.32
N ILE A 3 2.18 11.63 -13.98
CA ILE A 3 3.20 10.63 -13.64
C ILE A 3 4.35 10.70 -14.66
N TYR A 4 5.59 10.62 -14.19
CA TYR A 4 6.80 10.62 -14.99
C TYR A 4 7.64 9.40 -14.62
N HIS A 5 8.10 8.65 -15.62
CA HIS A 5 8.92 7.46 -15.45
C HIS A 5 10.39 7.77 -15.79
N GLY A 6 11.10 8.28 -14.79
CA GLY A 6 12.48 8.71 -14.91
C GLY A 6 12.66 10.22 -15.02
N LEU A 7 13.89 10.64 -14.73
CA LEU A 7 14.28 12.06 -14.73
C LEU A 7 14.17 12.70 -16.12
N GLU A 8 14.32 11.91 -17.19
CA GLU A 8 14.30 12.41 -18.56
C GLU A 8 12.90 12.87 -19.01
N GLU A 9 11.85 12.23 -18.49
CA GLU A 9 10.47 12.62 -18.76
C GLU A 9 10.04 13.86 -17.97
N PHE A 10 10.72 14.14 -16.84
CA PHE A 10 10.30 15.21 -15.94
C PHE A 10 10.51 16.59 -16.56
N LYS A 11 9.43 17.35 -16.63
CA LYS A 11 9.46 18.75 -17.05
C LYS A 11 9.42 19.65 -15.83
N LYS A 12 10.33 20.62 -15.77
CA LYS A 12 10.37 21.60 -14.67
C LYS A 12 9.00 22.25 -14.49
N VAL A 13 8.55 22.28 -13.25
CA VAL A 13 7.28 22.89 -12.84
C VAL A 13 7.55 24.14 -12.00
N LYS A 14 6.52 24.93 -11.76
CA LYS A 14 6.67 26.22 -11.07
C LYS A 14 6.83 26.01 -9.57
N ASN A 15 7.87 26.57 -8.96
CA ASN A 15 8.13 26.57 -7.52
C ASN A 15 7.86 25.19 -6.87
N PRO A 16 8.57 24.11 -7.29
CA PRO A 16 8.23 22.77 -6.83
C PRO A 16 8.40 22.63 -5.32
N VAL A 17 7.33 22.17 -4.65
CA VAL A 17 7.38 21.67 -3.27
C VAL A 17 7.51 20.16 -3.34
N VAL A 18 8.65 19.64 -2.90
CA VAL A 18 9.07 18.26 -3.15
C VAL A 18 9.04 17.43 -1.87
N THR A 19 8.73 16.17 -1.98
CA THR A 19 9.05 15.14 -0.97
C THR A 19 9.63 13.92 -1.65
N VAL A 20 10.45 13.18 -0.92
CA VAL A 20 11.13 11.98 -1.42
C VAL A 20 10.85 10.80 -0.49
N GLY A 21 10.48 9.66 -1.04
CA GLY A 21 10.26 8.47 -0.23
C GLY A 21 9.74 7.26 -1.00
N THR A 22 9.75 6.11 -0.37
CA THR A 22 9.18 4.89 -0.93
C THR A 22 7.65 4.86 -0.82
N PHE A 23 7.10 5.55 0.17
CA PHE A 23 5.67 5.69 0.46
C PHE A 23 4.90 4.37 0.48
N ASP A 24 5.53 3.30 0.99
CA ASP A 24 4.84 2.04 1.12
C ASP A 24 3.73 2.12 2.16
N GLY A 25 2.50 1.79 1.73
CA GLY A 25 1.28 1.90 2.51
C GLY A 25 0.61 3.27 2.44
N VAL A 26 1.25 4.33 1.93
CA VAL A 26 0.66 5.70 1.84
C VAL A 26 -0.19 6.05 3.09
N HIS A 27 0.35 5.76 4.26
CA HIS A 27 -0.34 5.82 5.56
C HIS A 27 -0.56 7.25 6.05
N ILE A 28 -1.26 7.43 7.18
CA ILE A 28 -1.60 8.75 7.74
C ILE A 28 -0.36 9.63 7.94
N GLY A 29 0.80 9.06 8.33
CA GLY A 29 2.05 9.82 8.42
C GLY A 29 2.47 10.43 7.08
N HIS A 30 2.37 9.67 5.98
CA HIS A 30 2.61 10.19 4.63
C HIS A 30 1.58 11.25 4.22
N ASN A 31 0.31 11.05 4.58
CA ASN A 31 -0.76 12.01 4.30
C ASN A 31 -0.45 13.38 4.95
N ARG A 32 0.11 13.40 6.17
CA ARG A 32 0.51 14.66 6.82
C ARG A 32 1.58 15.42 6.02
N ILE A 33 2.53 14.69 5.44
CA ILE A 33 3.53 15.27 4.54
C ILE A 33 2.83 15.87 3.31
N PHE A 34 1.95 15.13 2.65
CA PHE A 34 1.24 15.59 1.45
C PHE A 34 0.34 16.80 1.72
N GLN A 35 -0.38 16.81 2.84
CA GLN A 35 -1.18 17.96 3.26
C GLN A 35 -0.31 19.20 3.50
N ARG A 36 0.88 19.03 4.09
CA ARG A 36 1.79 20.16 4.30
C ARG A 36 2.33 20.66 2.98
N MET A 37 2.75 19.78 2.08
CA MET A 37 3.19 20.14 0.73
C MET A 37 2.14 20.96 -0.02
N THR A 38 0.88 20.52 -0.02
CA THR A 38 -0.22 21.23 -0.68
C THR A 38 -0.42 22.65 -0.11
N LYS A 39 -0.30 22.81 1.22
CA LYS A 39 -0.37 24.13 1.86
C LYS A 39 0.79 25.04 1.43
N LEU A 40 2.00 24.51 1.40
CA LEU A 40 3.20 25.23 1.00
C LEU A 40 3.15 25.62 -0.49
N ALA A 41 2.77 24.69 -1.36
CA ALA A 41 2.62 24.94 -2.79
C ALA A 41 1.63 26.10 -3.05
N LYS A 42 0.48 26.09 -2.37
CA LYS A 42 -0.47 27.22 -2.45
C LYS A 42 0.15 28.53 -2.01
N SER A 43 0.96 28.56 -0.96
CA SER A 43 1.56 29.79 -0.42
C SER A 43 2.63 30.37 -1.34
N CYS A 44 3.39 29.56 -2.06
CA CYS A 44 4.43 29.98 -3.00
C CYS A 44 3.96 30.02 -4.46
N LYS A 45 2.66 29.80 -4.73
CA LYS A 45 2.08 29.67 -6.07
C LYS A 45 2.84 28.60 -6.89
N GLY A 46 3.16 27.49 -6.26
CA GLY A 46 3.93 26.37 -6.79
C GLY A 46 3.07 25.11 -6.97
N GLU A 47 3.74 24.02 -7.31
CA GLU A 47 3.15 22.70 -7.56
C GLU A 47 3.82 21.65 -6.66
N THR A 48 3.09 20.61 -6.33
CA THR A 48 3.58 19.50 -5.48
C THR A 48 4.23 18.43 -6.32
N VAL A 49 5.41 17.94 -5.92
CA VAL A 49 6.14 16.86 -6.59
C VAL A 49 6.49 15.78 -5.57
N VAL A 50 5.93 14.60 -5.72
CA VAL A 50 6.34 13.41 -4.96
C VAL A 50 7.36 12.65 -5.79
N VAL A 51 8.56 12.44 -5.23
CA VAL A 51 9.60 11.60 -5.81
C VAL A 51 9.56 10.23 -5.12
N THR A 52 9.39 9.17 -5.91
CA THR A 52 9.43 7.80 -5.43
C THR A 52 10.29 6.93 -6.34
N PHE A 53 10.46 5.67 -5.97
CA PHE A 53 11.37 4.76 -6.64
C PHE A 53 10.66 3.49 -7.12
N HIS A 54 11.09 2.97 -8.27
CA HIS A 54 10.67 1.66 -8.77
C HIS A 54 11.81 0.99 -9.56
N PRO A 55 12.13 -0.31 -9.28
CA PRO A 55 11.59 -1.14 -8.19
C PRO A 55 11.86 -0.53 -6.80
N HIS A 56 11.23 -1.11 -5.78
CA HIS A 56 11.44 -0.62 -4.40
C HIS A 56 12.91 -0.79 -4.00
N PRO A 57 13.58 0.21 -3.37
CA PRO A 57 15.00 0.18 -3.04
C PRO A 57 15.48 -1.10 -2.34
N ARG A 58 14.67 -1.65 -1.43
CA ARG A 58 15.01 -2.90 -0.73
C ARG A 58 15.15 -4.11 -1.65
N LEU A 59 14.44 -4.16 -2.78
CA LEU A 59 14.56 -5.26 -3.75
C LEU A 59 15.91 -5.25 -4.46
N VAL A 60 16.49 -4.05 -4.64
CA VAL A 60 17.78 -3.89 -5.31
C VAL A 60 18.95 -4.04 -4.32
N ILE A 61 18.79 -3.47 -3.10
CA ILE A 61 19.85 -3.50 -2.07
C ILE A 61 19.95 -4.88 -1.41
N HIS A 62 18.83 -5.59 -1.27
CA HIS A 62 18.75 -6.90 -0.62
C HIS A 62 17.99 -7.91 -1.50
N PRO A 63 18.53 -8.28 -2.68
CA PRO A 63 17.83 -9.13 -3.65
C PRO A 63 17.49 -10.53 -3.10
N ASP A 64 18.28 -11.03 -2.14
CA ASP A 64 18.07 -12.33 -1.52
C ASP A 64 16.99 -12.35 -0.42
N SER A 65 16.36 -11.20 -0.14
CA SER A 65 15.30 -11.10 0.88
C SER A 65 13.98 -11.70 0.39
N LYS A 66 13.83 -13.03 0.50
CA LYS A 66 12.62 -13.77 0.10
C LYS A 66 11.33 -13.31 0.80
N ASP A 67 11.44 -12.70 1.98
CA ASP A 67 10.30 -12.28 2.82
C ASP A 67 9.88 -10.82 2.62
N LEU A 68 10.44 -10.15 1.63
CA LEU A 68 10.14 -8.75 1.41
C LEU A 68 8.77 -8.60 0.74
N LYS A 69 7.81 -8.05 1.48
CA LYS A 69 6.45 -7.80 1.02
C LYS A 69 6.06 -6.34 1.26
N PHE A 70 5.27 -5.77 0.34
CA PHE A 70 4.81 -4.38 0.39
C PHE A 70 3.31 -4.30 0.69
N ILE A 71 2.95 -3.23 1.39
CA ILE A 71 1.56 -2.99 1.80
C ILE A 71 0.69 -2.71 0.56
N ASN A 72 1.20 -1.91 -0.39
CA ASN A 72 0.51 -1.55 -1.62
C ASN A 72 1.24 -2.07 -2.85
N THR A 73 0.49 -2.44 -3.89
CA THR A 73 1.03 -2.55 -5.24
C THR A 73 1.43 -1.17 -5.76
N ARG A 74 2.18 -1.12 -6.85
CA ARG A 74 2.61 0.13 -7.49
C ARG A 74 1.40 0.99 -7.88
N GLU A 75 0.44 0.41 -8.55
CA GLU A 75 -0.78 1.06 -9.04
C GLU A 75 -1.57 1.64 -7.88
N ARG A 76 -1.81 0.82 -6.84
CA ARG A 76 -2.55 1.26 -5.65
C ARG A 76 -1.84 2.41 -4.93
N LYS A 77 -0.51 2.40 -4.88
CA LYS A 77 0.28 3.51 -4.31
C LYS A 77 0.06 4.79 -5.10
N TYR A 78 0.06 4.74 -6.42
CA TYR A 78 -0.14 5.91 -7.26
C TYR A 78 -1.54 6.49 -7.11
N ASP A 79 -2.57 5.65 -7.12
CA ASP A 79 -3.96 6.07 -6.87
C ASP A 79 -4.12 6.77 -5.52
N LEU A 80 -3.49 6.24 -4.47
CA LEU A 80 -3.55 6.84 -3.13
C LEU A 80 -2.86 8.20 -3.09
N ILE A 81 -1.69 8.34 -3.73
CA ILE A 81 -0.98 9.63 -3.81
C ILE A 81 -1.83 10.65 -4.57
N GLU A 82 -2.46 10.25 -5.67
CA GLU A 82 -3.35 11.13 -6.45
C GLU A 82 -4.54 11.62 -5.62
N ARG A 83 -5.18 10.72 -4.84
CA ARG A 83 -6.31 11.07 -3.96
C ARG A 83 -5.96 12.11 -2.90
N TYR A 84 -4.68 12.24 -2.53
CA TYR A 84 -4.21 13.28 -1.62
C TYR A 84 -3.92 14.62 -2.31
N GLY A 85 -4.25 14.75 -3.60
CA GLY A 85 -4.18 16.02 -4.33
C GLY A 85 -2.76 16.44 -4.71
N ILE A 86 -1.88 15.46 -4.96
CA ILE A 86 -0.53 15.71 -5.48
C ILE A 86 -0.60 15.97 -6.99
N ASP A 87 0.12 17.01 -7.45
CA ASP A 87 0.12 17.41 -8.85
C ASP A 87 0.99 16.51 -9.72
N HIS A 88 2.19 16.12 -9.20
CA HIS A 88 3.21 15.40 -9.95
C HIS A 88 3.78 14.22 -9.14
N LEU A 89 3.92 13.07 -9.79
CA LEU A 89 4.62 11.89 -9.26
C LEU A 89 5.81 11.57 -10.18
N LEU A 90 7.02 11.72 -9.66
CA LEU A 90 8.25 11.33 -10.35
C LEU A 90 8.71 9.97 -9.81
N VAL A 91 8.71 8.97 -10.68
CA VAL A 91 9.14 7.60 -10.38
C VAL A 91 10.55 7.40 -10.92
N ILE A 92 11.55 7.45 -10.06
CA ILE A 92 12.94 7.24 -10.46
C ILE A 92 13.25 5.75 -10.51
N PRO A 93 13.82 5.22 -11.62
CA PRO A 93 14.34 3.85 -11.68
C PRO A 93 15.42 3.66 -10.62
N PHE A 94 15.18 2.73 -9.67
CA PHE A 94 16.15 2.44 -8.63
C PHE A 94 17.01 1.25 -9.05
N THR A 95 18.21 1.54 -9.53
CA THR A 95 19.19 0.56 -9.98
C THR A 95 20.30 0.38 -8.93
N THR A 96 21.14 -0.63 -9.10
CA THR A 96 22.34 -0.83 -8.28
C THR A 96 23.27 0.39 -8.36
N GLU A 97 23.42 0.99 -9.54
CA GLU A 97 24.19 2.22 -9.74
C GLU A 97 23.59 3.38 -8.95
N PHE A 98 22.25 3.57 -9.08
CA PHE A 98 21.57 4.63 -8.35
C PHE A 98 21.67 4.45 -6.83
N SER A 99 21.70 3.22 -6.32
CA SER A 99 21.87 2.93 -4.89
C SER A 99 23.23 3.39 -4.35
N GLY A 100 24.23 3.52 -5.22
CA GLY A 100 25.56 4.06 -4.91
C GLY A 100 25.66 5.59 -4.89
N THR A 101 24.57 6.29 -5.23
CA THR A 101 24.51 7.75 -5.29
C THR A 101 24.72 8.36 -3.90
N ASN A 102 25.72 9.26 -3.77
CA ASN A 102 25.95 9.95 -2.51
C ASN A 102 24.87 11.01 -2.23
N ALA A 103 24.74 11.40 -0.99
CA ALA A 103 23.74 12.32 -0.51
C ALA A 103 23.80 13.68 -1.23
N ARG A 104 25.00 14.25 -1.37
CA ARG A 104 25.19 15.57 -1.99
C ARG A 104 24.78 15.57 -3.49
N PHE A 105 25.17 14.54 -4.25
CA PHE A 105 24.76 14.41 -5.66
C PHE A 105 23.24 14.33 -5.77
N PHE A 106 22.59 13.51 -4.93
CA PHE A 106 21.14 13.38 -4.98
C PHE A 106 20.43 14.72 -4.74
N VAL A 107 20.89 15.49 -3.75
CA VAL A 107 20.26 16.79 -3.43
C VAL A 107 20.61 17.83 -4.50
N LYS A 108 21.89 17.98 -4.87
CA LYS A 108 22.31 19.03 -5.80
C LYS A 108 21.87 18.73 -7.24
N ASP A 109 22.26 17.58 -7.79
CA ASP A 109 22.12 17.32 -9.23
C ASP A 109 20.68 16.89 -9.57
N ILE A 110 20.00 16.15 -8.67
CA ILE A 110 18.65 15.66 -8.94
C ILE A 110 17.59 16.63 -8.41
N LEU A 111 17.59 16.94 -7.10
CA LEU A 111 16.53 17.77 -6.53
C LEU A 111 16.67 19.24 -6.94
N TYR A 112 17.88 19.81 -6.90
CA TYR A 112 18.09 21.22 -7.18
C TYR A 112 18.22 21.47 -8.68
N ASP A 113 19.17 20.89 -9.38
CA ASP A 113 19.46 21.21 -10.79
C ASP A 113 18.38 20.65 -11.73
N LYS A 114 17.96 19.39 -11.56
CA LYS A 114 17.02 18.73 -12.49
C LYS A 114 15.56 19.05 -12.16
N ILE A 115 15.13 18.92 -10.90
CA ILE A 115 13.75 19.17 -10.50
C ILE A 115 13.51 20.68 -10.30
N GLY A 116 14.50 21.42 -9.83
CA GLY A 116 14.41 22.86 -9.56
C GLY A 116 13.67 23.15 -8.25
N ILE A 117 13.96 22.34 -7.22
CA ILE A 117 13.29 22.38 -5.92
C ILE A 117 13.27 23.80 -5.32
N CYS A 118 12.09 24.24 -4.89
CA CYS A 118 11.89 25.45 -4.08
C CYS A 118 11.85 25.14 -2.59
N GLN A 119 11.18 24.05 -2.24
CA GLN A 119 11.06 23.60 -0.85
C GLN A 119 10.98 22.08 -0.77
N LEU A 120 11.71 21.48 0.19
CA LEU A 120 11.69 20.06 0.51
C LEU A 120 10.93 19.83 1.82
N VAL A 121 10.01 18.85 1.82
CA VAL A 121 9.29 18.40 3.00
C VAL A 121 9.65 16.94 3.26
N VAL A 122 10.17 16.64 4.44
CA VAL A 122 10.62 15.30 4.82
C VAL A 122 9.97 14.83 6.11
N GLY A 123 9.82 13.52 6.29
CA GLY A 123 9.44 12.92 7.57
C GLY A 123 10.59 12.93 8.58
N TYR A 124 10.27 12.72 9.84
CA TYR A 124 11.24 12.73 10.94
C TYR A 124 12.34 11.65 10.83
N ASP A 125 12.02 10.53 10.18
CA ASP A 125 12.92 9.38 9.98
C ASP A 125 13.57 9.36 8.59
N HIS A 126 13.50 10.48 7.90
CA HIS A 126 14.03 10.60 6.54
C HIS A 126 15.56 10.55 6.54
N HIS A 127 16.10 9.60 5.79
CA HIS A 127 17.50 9.48 5.47
C HIS A 127 17.64 9.28 3.97
N PHE A 128 18.70 9.80 3.39
CA PHE A 128 18.94 9.78 1.94
C PHE A 128 20.40 9.46 1.62
N GLY A 129 20.68 9.21 0.33
CA GLY A 129 22.01 8.83 -0.14
C GLY A 129 22.42 7.40 0.19
N LYS A 130 23.62 7.05 -0.24
CA LYS A 130 24.21 5.72 -0.04
C LYS A 130 24.22 5.35 1.43
N ASN A 131 23.82 4.11 1.75
CA ASN A 131 23.75 3.59 3.13
C ASN A 131 22.94 4.45 4.11
N ARG A 132 22.05 5.34 3.62
CA ARG A 132 21.27 6.27 4.46
C ARG A 132 22.15 7.24 5.28
N GLU A 133 23.30 7.62 4.74
CA GLU A 133 24.28 8.48 5.42
C GLU A 133 23.79 9.93 5.59
N GLY A 134 22.92 10.43 4.68
CA GLY A 134 22.40 11.79 4.71
C GLY A 134 21.46 12.02 5.90
N SER A 135 21.89 12.83 6.85
CA SER A 135 21.10 13.28 8.00
C SER A 135 20.25 14.52 7.68
N PHE A 136 19.32 14.87 8.57
CA PHE A 136 18.54 16.09 8.42
C PHE A 136 19.43 17.35 8.55
N GLU A 137 20.45 17.31 9.40
CA GLU A 137 21.41 18.41 9.59
C GLU A 137 22.22 18.65 8.31
N GLU A 138 22.69 17.59 7.68
CA GLU A 138 23.40 17.67 6.39
C GLU A 138 22.47 18.20 5.28
N LEU A 139 21.23 17.73 5.25
CA LEU A 139 20.22 18.22 4.32
C LEU A 139 19.97 19.72 4.51
N LYS A 140 19.91 20.19 5.75
CA LYS A 140 19.74 21.60 6.08
C LYS A 140 20.94 22.43 5.64
N SER A 141 22.14 21.93 5.85
CA SER A 141 23.37 22.62 5.39
C SER A 141 23.40 22.76 3.86
N LEU A 142 23.00 21.69 3.12
CA LEU A 142 22.89 21.74 1.67
C LEU A 142 21.77 22.68 1.20
N ALA A 143 20.66 22.74 1.93
CA ALA A 143 19.58 23.65 1.62
C ALA A 143 19.99 25.11 1.80
N ASP A 144 20.74 25.43 2.83
CA ASP A 144 21.29 26.78 3.04
C ASP A 144 22.31 27.15 1.95
N GLU A 145 23.19 26.21 1.54
CA GLU A 145 24.17 26.40 0.46
C GLU A 145 23.49 26.63 -0.90
N LEU A 146 22.43 25.89 -1.21
CA LEU A 146 21.72 25.91 -2.49
C LEU A 146 20.49 26.84 -2.51
N GLU A 147 20.25 27.57 -1.43
CA GLU A 147 19.17 28.55 -1.28
C GLU A 147 17.75 28.00 -1.49
N PHE A 148 17.47 26.74 -1.05
CA PHE A 148 16.13 26.20 -0.97
C PHE A 148 15.69 25.96 0.48
N LYS A 149 14.37 25.84 0.73
CA LYS A 149 13.85 25.61 2.07
C LYS A 149 13.69 24.14 2.36
N VAL A 150 13.96 23.72 3.61
CA VAL A 150 13.67 22.38 4.08
C VAL A 150 12.81 22.42 5.34
N GLU A 151 11.82 21.54 5.42
CA GLU A 151 10.94 21.38 6.57
C GLU A 151 10.80 19.92 6.95
N GLN A 152 10.99 19.61 8.22
CA GLN A 152 10.81 18.28 8.77
C GLN A 152 9.44 18.16 9.45
N ILE A 153 8.66 17.15 9.09
CA ILE A 153 7.38 16.85 9.73
C ILE A 153 7.65 15.93 10.92
N PRO A 154 7.18 16.29 12.14
CA PRO A 154 7.40 15.47 13.31
C PRO A 154 6.67 14.12 13.26
N VAL A 155 7.05 13.20 14.14
CA VAL A 155 6.38 11.91 14.33
C VAL A 155 4.87 12.10 14.48
N GLN A 156 4.12 11.27 13.79
CA GLN A 156 2.68 11.21 13.94
C GLN A 156 2.29 9.94 14.69
N ASP A 157 1.47 10.09 15.73
CA ASP A 157 0.94 8.98 16.51
C ASP A 157 -0.58 8.93 16.42
N ILE A 158 -1.12 7.71 16.57
CA ILE A 158 -2.53 7.48 16.84
C ILE A 158 -2.61 6.54 18.03
N ASN A 159 -3.35 6.94 19.07
CA ASN A 159 -3.49 6.16 20.31
C ASN A 159 -2.11 5.77 20.91
N ASN A 160 -1.15 6.68 20.93
CA ASN A 160 0.23 6.47 21.38
C ASN A 160 1.03 5.44 20.56
N ILE A 161 0.59 5.12 19.35
CA ILE A 161 1.31 4.27 18.41
C ILE A 161 1.92 5.15 17.32
N ALA A 162 3.23 5.28 17.30
CA ALA A 162 3.94 5.96 16.21
C ALA A 162 3.67 5.25 14.88
N ILE A 163 3.20 6.00 13.87
CA ILE A 163 2.80 5.45 12.58
C ILE A 163 4.03 5.11 11.74
N SER A 164 4.12 3.88 11.27
CA SER A 164 5.17 3.45 10.32
C SER A 164 4.70 2.26 9.48
N SER A 165 5.25 2.13 8.26
CA SER A 165 4.99 0.97 7.39
C SER A 165 5.35 -0.37 8.08
N THR A 166 6.36 -0.38 8.95
CA THR A 166 6.74 -1.59 9.71
C THR A 166 5.64 -2.03 10.67
N LYS A 167 5.06 -1.12 11.44
CA LYS A 167 3.96 -1.43 12.36
C LYS A 167 2.71 -1.89 11.62
N ILE A 168 2.42 -1.26 10.48
CA ILE A 168 1.29 -1.67 9.62
C ILE A 168 1.51 -3.08 9.08
N ARG A 169 2.72 -3.41 8.59
CA ARG A 169 3.04 -4.78 8.12
C ARG A 169 2.88 -5.80 9.24
N ASN A 170 3.33 -5.49 10.45
CA ASN A 170 3.18 -6.41 11.60
C ASN A 170 1.69 -6.61 11.92
N ALA A 171 0.89 -5.56 12.00
CA ALA A 171 -0.54 -5.67 12.24
C ALA A 171 -1.24 -6.52 11.15
N LEU A 172 -0.86 -6.38 9.87
CA LEU A 172 -1.38 -7.21 8.78
C LEU A 172 -0.93 -8.67 8.93
N LYS A 173 0.34 -8.94 9.24
CA LYS A 173 0.87 -10.28 9.47
C LYS A 173 0.22 -10.99 10.65
N GLU A 174 -0.23 -10.26 11.65
CA GLU A 174 -0.99 -10.75 12.81
C GLU A 174 -2.50 -10.85 12.55
N GLY A 175 -2.97 -10.36 11.40
CA GLY A 175 -4.40 -10.30 11.06
C GLY A 175 -5.18 -9.22 11.80
N ASN A 176 -4.49 -8.28 12.43
CA ASN A 176 -5.11 -7.15 13.12
C ASN A 176 -5.48 -6.05 12.12
N ILE A 177 -6.52 -6.32 11.34
CA ILE A 177 -7.00 -5.46 10.26
C ILE A 177 -7.43 -4.08 10.77
N LYS A 178 -8.13 -4.03 11.91
CA LYS A 178 -8.59 -2.75 12.46
C LYS A 178 -7.43 -1.82 12.78
N THR A 179 -6.40 -2.32 13.43
CA THR A 179 -5.19 -1.54 13.71
C THR A 179 -4.50 -1.11 12.41
N ALA A 180 -4.35 -2.03 11.45
CA ALA A 180 -3.75 -1.71 10.16
C ALA A 180 -4.53 -0.60 9.44
N ASN A 181 -5.85 -0.71 9.32
CA ASN A 181 -6.71 0.28 8.69
C ASN A 181 -6.67 1.64 9.42
N THR A 182 -6.67 1.63 10.75
CA THR A 182 -6.52 2.85 11.56
C THR A 182 -5.22 3.58 11.26
N LEU A 183 -4.09 2.86 11.18
CA LEU A 183 -2.79 3.45 10.89
C LEU A 183 -2.65 3.85 9.41
N LEU A 184 -3.27 3.13 8.50
CA LEU A 184 -3.33 3.45 7.07
C LEU A 184 -4.21 4.70 6.82
N GLY A 185 -5.34 4.82 7.50
CA GLY A 185 -6.38 5.82 7.25
C GLY A 185 -7.33 5.43 6.11
N TYR A 186 -7.25 4.17 5.67
CA TYR A 186 -8.13 3.56 4.66
C TYR A 186 -8.14 2.04 4.86
N GLU A 187 -9.09 1.35 4.23
CA GLU A 187 -9.17 -0.09 4.29
C GLU A 187 -8.06 -0.75 3.46
N TYR A 188 -7.29 -1.62 4.10
CA TYR A 188 -6.31 -2.45 3.42
C TYR A 188 -6.98 -3.29 2.34
N SER A 189 -6.37 -3.37 1.16
CA SER A 189 -6.99 -4.06 0.03
C SER A 189 -6.01 -4.93 -0.76
N ILE A 190 -6.59 -5.92 -1.43
CA ILE A 190 -5.93 -6.80 -2.38
C ILE A 190 -6.74 -6.75 -3.68
N THR A 191 -6.05 -6.54 -4.80
CA THR A 191 -6.62 -6.60 -6.15
C THR A 191 -6.02 -7.79 -6.87
N GLY A 192 -6.83 -8.56 -7.58
CA GLY A 192 -6.38 -9.70 -8.36
C GLY A 192 -7.45 -10.22 -9.31
N ASN A 193 -7.05 -11.19 -10.14
CA ASN A 193 -7.90 -11.79 -11.14
C ASN A 193 -8.66 -13.00 -10.57
N VAL A 194 -9.92 -13.13 -10.94
CA VAL A 194 -10.75 -14.25 -10.53
C VAL A 194 -10.41 -15.48 -11.36
N VAL A 195 -9.89 -16.51 -10.72
CA VAL A 195 -9.49 -17.75 -11.36
C VAL A 195 -10.40 -18.92 -10.98
N ARG A 196 -10.33 -20.00 -11.77
CA ARG A 196 -11.13 -21.21 -11.54
C ARG A 196 -10.60 -21.98 -10.31
N GLY A 197 -11.50 -22.30 -9.37
CA GLY A 197 -11.22 -23.12 -8.20
C GLY A 197 -11.98 -24.44 -8.21
N ASN A 198 -11.95 -25.18 -7.07
CA ASN A 198 -12.55 -26.53 -6.94
C ASN A 198 -14.08 -26.51 -6.85
N LYS A 199 -14.74 -25.37 -6.82
CA LYS A 199 -16.21 -25.19 -6.80
C LYS A 199 -16.92 -25.90 -5.60
N ILE A 200 -16.21 -26.18 -4.50
CA ILE A 200 -16.77 -26.84 -3.31
C ILE A 200 -17.85 -25.96 -2.69
N GLY A 201 -17.59 -24.66 -2.54
CA GLY A 201 -18.53 -23.69 -1.99
C GLY A 201 -19.86 -23.64 -2.76
N ARG A 202 -19.83 -23.78 -4.09
CA ARG A 202 -21.05 -23.83 -4.91
C ARG A 202 -21.99 -24.99 -4.52
N LYS A 203 -21.42 -26.15 -4.18
CA LYS A 203 -22.22 -27.34 -3.78
C LYS A 203 -22.98 -27.16 -2.46
N ILE A 204 -22.51 -26.29 -1.59
CA ILE A 204 -23.10 -26.03 -0.26
C ILE A 204 -23.83 -24.68 -0.18
N GLY A 205 -23.98 -23.97 -1.33
CA GLY A 205 -24.70 -22.69 -1.40
C GLY A 205 -23.88 -21.46 -1.02
N PHE A 206 -22.54 -21.59 -1.01
CA PHE A 206 -21.60 -20.49 -0.74
C PHE A 206 -20.53 -20.43 -1.86
N PRO A 207 -20.92 -20.05 -3.11
CA PRO A 207 -19.96 -19.94 -4.18
C PRO A 207 -18.87 -18.93 -3.82
N THR A 208 -17.60 -19.25 -4.15
CA THR A 208 -16.45 -18.39 -3.92
C THR A 208 -15.72 -18.07 -5.21
N ALA A 209 -15.24 -16.84 -5.34
CA ALA A 209 -14.24 -16.45 -6.31
C ALA A 209 -12.85 -16.72 -5.72
N ASN A 210 -11.99 -17.40 -6.46
CA ASN A 210 -10.58 -17.59 -6.12
C ASN A 210 -9.78 -16.49 -6.76
N ILE A 211 -8.87 -15.87 -6.01
CA ILE A 211 -8.14 -14.68 -6.43
C ILE A 211 -6.68 -15.02 -6.63
N GLU A 212 -6.17 -14.76 -7.82
CA GLU A 212 -4.76 -14.79 -8.17
C GLU A 212 -4.20 -13.38 -8.21
N LEU A 213 -3.03 -13.19 -7.62
CA LEU A 213 -2.36 -11.89 -7.55
C LEU A 213 -1.27 -11.81 -8.61
N ASP A 214 -1.22 -10.69 -9.34
CA ASP A 214 -0.18 -10.42 -10.32
C ASP A 214 1.15 -9.97 -9.67
N ASP A 215 1.09 -9.40 -8.46
CA ASP A 215 2.25 -8.88 -7.73
C ASP A 215 2.68 -9.84 -6.61
N GLU A 216 3.76 -10.58 -6.86
CA GLU A 216 4.35 -11.50 -5.88
C GLU A 216 4.82 -10.81 -4.60
N TYR A 217 5.14 -9.51 -4.66
CA TYR A 217 5.58 -8.73 -3.51
C TYR A 217 4.43 -8.15 -2.69
N LYS A 218 3.19 -8.32 -3.12
CA LYS A 218 2.03 -7.88 -2.34
C LYS A 218 1.97 -8.60 -1.00
N LEU A 219 1.91 -7.83 0.10
CA LEU A 219 1.70 -8.38 1.44
C LEU A 219 0.28 -8.95 1.53
N ILE A 220 0.14 -10.20 1.88
CA ILE A 220 -1.14 -10.83 2.20
C ILE A 220 -1.27 -10.84 3.73
N THR A 221 -2.44 -10.51 4.26
CA THR A 221 -2.71 -10.56 5.70
C THR A 221 -2.71 -12.00 6.23
N ALA A 222 -2.75 -12.18 7.55
CA ALA A 222 -2.72 -13.51 8.19
C ALA A 222 -3.83 -14.44 7.68
N ILE A 223 -3.59 -15.75 7.82
CA ILE A 223 -4.59 -16.77 7.55
C ILE A 223 -5.81 -16.57 8.44
N GLY A 224 -7.01 -16.69 7.87
CA GLY A 224 -8.26 -16.51 8.60
C GLY A 224 -9.43 -16.12 7.72
N VAL A 225 -10.57 -15.89 8.35
CA VAL A 225 -11.80 -15.42 7.71
C VAL A 225 -12.05 -13.96 8.05
N TYR A 226 -12.41 -13.19 7.04
CA TYR A 226 -12.50 -11.73 7.09
C TYR A 226 -13.85 -11.22 6.60
N ALA A 227 -14.34 -10.16 7.23
CA ALA A 227 -15.40 -9.32 6.69
C ALA A 227 -14.79 -8.41 5.60
N CYS A 228 -15.39 -8.40 4.43
CA CYS A 228 -14.85 -7.69 3.28
C CYS A 228 -15.90 -6.85 2.58
N ARG A 229 -15.45 -5.73 1.98
CA ARG A 229 -16.14 -5.07 0.87
C ARG A 229 -15.44 -5.45 -0.42
N ILE A 230 -16.21 -5.70 -1.46
CA ILE A 230 -15.70 -6.12 -2.76
C ILE A 230 -16.10 -5.08 -3.79
N GLN A 231 -15.13 -4.60 -4.54
CA GLN A 231 -15.36 -3.74 -5.70
C GLN A 231 -15.16 -4.57 -6.96
N TRP A 232 -16.20 -4.61 -7.81
CA TRP A 232 -16.14 -5.15 -9.15
C TRP A 232 -16.73 -4.13 -10.12
N LYS A 233 -15.91 -3.64 -11.05
CA LYS A 233 -16.24 -2.49 -11.89
C LYS A 233 -16.61 -1.29 -11.00
N ASP A 234 -17.76 -0.68 -11.23
CA ASP A 234 -18.27 0.46 -10.44
C ASP A 234 -19.17 0.02 -9.27
N ASN A 235 -19.38 -1.28 -9.09
CA ASN A 235 -20.29 -1.82 -8.09
C ASN A 235 -19.55 -2.26 -6.82
N TRP A 236 -20.25 -2.13 -5.68
CA TRP A 236 -19.79 -2.51 -4.36
C TRP A 236 -20.67 -3.58 -3.75
N PHE A 237 -20.04 -4.60 -3.21
CA PHE A 237 -20.70 -5.73 -2.57
C PHE A 237 -20.11 -5.98 -1.18
N LEU A 238 -20.89 -6.62 -0.32
CA LEU A 238 -20.39 -7.18 0.92
C LEU A 238 -20.01 -8.65 0.69
N GLY A 239 -19.07 -9.14 1.49
CA GLY A 239 -18.67 -10.54 1.41
C GLY A 239 -17.81 -10.98 2.58
N MET A 240 -17.43 -12.24 2.55
CA MET A 240 -16.47 -12.82 3.46
C MET A 240 -15.32 -13.44 2.69
N GLY A 241 -14.09 -13.02 3.04
CA GLY A 241 -12.86 -13.54 2.47
C GLY A 241 -12.27 -14.64 3.35
N ASN A 242 -11.70 -15.65 2.74
CA ASN A 242 -10.89 -16.67 3.39
C ASN A 242 -9.47 -16.61 2.83
N ILE A 243 -8.50 -16.44 3.71
CA ILE A 243 -7.08 -16.63 3.40
C ILE A 243 -6.67 -17.92 4.12
N GLY A 244 -6.20 -18.90 3.36
CA GLY A 244 -5.88 -20.21 3.89
C GLY A 244 -4.89 -20.97 3.04
N PHE A 245 -4.50 -22.15 3.48
CA PHE A 245 -3.67 -23.05 2.69
C PHE A 245 -4.50 -24.17 2.07
N ARG A 246 -4.28 -24.41 0.78
CA ARG A 246 -4.81 -25.60 0.13
C ARG A 246 -3.74 -26.69 0.16
N PRO A 247 -4.01 -27.85 0.78
CA PRO A 247 -3.12 -29.00 0.68
C PRO A 247 -3.01 -29.45 -0.78
N THR A 248 -1.83 -29.40 -1.35
CA THR A 248 -1.50 -30.01 -2.66
C THR A 248 -0.52 -31.17 -2.43
N ILE A 249 -0.34 -32.02 -3.43
CA ILE A 249 0.49 -33.23 -3.31
C ILE A 249 1.95 -32.90 -2.93
N ASN A 250 2.46 -31.74 -3.32
CA ASN A 250 3.86 -31.36 -3.13
C ASN A 250 4.08 -30.12 -2.24
N ASN A 251 3.05 -29.30 -1.98
CA ASN A 251 3.13 -28.08 -1.17
C ASN A 251 1.73 -27.66 -0.70
N SER A 252 1.69 -26.71 0.22
CA SER A 252 0.46 -26.01 0.59
C SER A 252 0.48 -24.63 -0.06
N ASP A 253 -0.36 -24.42 -1.06
CA ASP A 253 -0.47 -23.13 -1.71
C ASP A 253 -1.37 -22.18 -0.92
N LEU A 254 -0.93 -20.95 -0.71
CA LEU A 254 -1.76 -19.92 -0.11
C LEU A 254 -2.88 -19.54 -1.09
N THR A 255 -4.12 -19.59 -0.62
CA THR A 255 -5.30 -19.24 -1.41
C THR A 255 -6.03 -18.06 -0.82
N ILE A 256 -6.58 -17.23 -1.69
CA ILE A 256 -7.47 -16.13 -1.34
C ILE A 256 -8.81 -16.44 -2.02
N GLU A 257 -9.83 -16.68 -1.21
CA GLU A 257 -11.18 -16.96 -1.68
C GLU A 257 -12.15 -15.93 -1.10
N VAL A 258 -13.12 -15.48 -1.90
CA VAL A 258 -14.15 -14.56 -1.41
C VAL A 258 -15.54 -15.03 -1.83
N HIS A 259 -16.45 -15.14 -0.85
CA HIS A 259 -17.88 -15.31 -1.08
C HIS A 259 -18.53 -13.92 -1.10
N ILE A 260 -19.01 -13.50 -2.27
CA ILE A 260 -19.70 -12.23 -2.48
C ILE A 260 -21.18 -12.44 -2.14
N PHE A 261 -21.76 -11.58 -1.29
CA PHE A 261 -23.16 -11.70 -0.86
C PHE A 261 -24.09 -11.17 -1.93
N GLU A 262 -25.21 -11.85 -2.11
CA GLU A 262 -26.27 -11.41 -3.04
C GLU A 262 -25.76 -11.17 -4.46
N PHE A 263 -24.87 -12.07 -4.91
CA PHE A 263 -24.20 -12.00 -6.18
C PHE A 263 -24.32 -13.34 -6.92
N ASP A 264 -24.78 -13.32 -8.16
CA ASP A 264 -25.07 -14.52 -8.97
C ASP A 264 -24.46 -14.46 -10.38
N GLU A 265 -23.43 -13.63 -10.58
CA GLU A 265 -22.76 -13.51 -11.87
C GLU A 265 -21.51 -14.37 -11.93
N GLU A 266 -21.16 -14.86 -13.13
CA GLU A 266 -19.85 -15.49 -13.40
C GLU A 266 -18.84 -14.41 -13.78
N ILE A 267 -17.79 -14.27 -12.97
CA ILE A 267 -16.77 -13.21 -13.09
C ILE A 267 -15.36 -13.81 -13.29
N TYR A 268 -15.24 -15.00 -13.87
CA TYR A 268 -13.92 -15.55 -14.22
C TYR A 268 -13.18 -14.61 -15.18
N ASP A 269 -11.87 -14.54 -15.00
CA ASP A 269 -10.95 -13.68 -15.74
C ASP A 269 -11.19 -12.17 -15.56
N GLU A 270 -12.11 -11.79 -14.67
CA GLU A 270 -12.36 -10.41 -14.28
C GLU A 270 -11.49 -10.01 -13.06
N THR A 271 -11.10 -8.75 -13.00
CA THR A 271 -10.35 -8.19 -11.86
C THR A 271 -11.31 -7.67 -10.80
N ILE A 272 -11.09 -8.04 -9.55
CA ILE A 272 -11.81 -7.49 -8.40
C ILE A 272 -10.86 -6.97 -7.33
N THR A 273 -11.33 -6.03 -6.50
CA THR A 273 -10.60 -5.54 -5.33
C THR A 273 -11.35 -5.91 -4.06
N ILE A 274 -10.66 -6.58 -3.15
CA ILE A 274 -11.15 -6.98 -1.83
C ILE A 274 -10.60 -6.01 -0.79
N TYR A 275 -11.47 -5.30 -0.09
CA TYR A 275 -11.15 -4.42 1.03
C TYR A 275 -11.44 -5.14 2.33
N PHE A 276 -10.43 -5.32 3.16
CA PHE A 276 -10.54 -6.02 4.45
C PHE A 276 -10.97 -5.05 5.55
N VAL A 277 -12.10 -5.35 6.19
CA VAL A 277 -12.71 -4.50 7.21
C VAL A 277 -12.42 -5.01 8.62
N ASP A 278 -12.62 -6.31 8.84
CA ASP A 278 -12.39 -6.95 10.14
C ASP A 278 -11.99 -8.42 9.98
N ARG A 279 -11.30 -8.97 10.97
CA ARG A 279 -11.03 -10.40 11.07
C ARG A 279 -12.12 -11.06 11.90
N ILE A 280 -12.78 -12.06 11.34
CA ILE A 280 -13.92 -12.75 11.96
C ILE A 280 -13.45 -13.88 12.87
N ARG A 281 -12.50 -14.70 12.38
CA ARG A 281 -11.95 -15.86 13.09
C ARG A 281 -10.72 -16.43 12.40
N ASP A 282 -10.07 -17.36 13.09
CA ASP A 282 -9.03 -18.21 12.52
C ASP A 282 -9.61 -19.23 11.52
N GLU A 283 -8.76 -19.76 10.65
CA GLU A 283 -9.12 -20.91 9.83
C GLU A 283 -9.29 -22.16 10.70
N VAL A 284 -10.34 -22.93 10.43
CA VAL A 284 -10.66 -24.17 11.19
C VAL A 284 -10.95 -25.28 10.20
N LYS A 285 -10.42 -26.47 10.46
CA LYS A 285 -10.79 -27.69 9.73
C LYS A 285 -12.14 -28.21 10.21
N PHE A 286 -13.00 -28.53 9.27
CA PHE A 286 -14.33 -29.09 9.56
C PHE A 286 -14.34 -30.59 9.31
N LYS A 287 -15.11 -31.33 10.12
CA LYS A 287 -15.25 -32.77 10.01
C LYS A 287 -15.99 -33.22 8.74
N ASP A 288 -16.92 -32.40 8.25
CA ASP A 288 -17.75 -32.64 7.07
C ASP A 288 -18.25 -31.32 6.44
N LEU A 289 -18.89 -31.43 5.27
CA LEU A 289 -19.41 -30.29 4.54
C LEU A 289 -20.60 -29.60 5.25
N GLU A 290 -21.38 -30.32 6.06
CA GLU A 290 -22.50 -29.74 6.78
C GLU A 290 -22.00 -28.85 7.92
N ALA A 291 -20.99 -29.28 8.67
CA ALA A 291 -20.33 -28.46 9.69
C ALA A 291 -19.70 -27.19 9.08
N LEU A 292 -19.08 -27.30 7.91
CA LEU A 292 -18.58 -26.13 7.16
C LEU A 292 -19.72 -25.17 6.80
N LYS A 293 -20.83 -25.68 6.25
CA LYS A 293 -21.99 -24.90 5.84
C LYS A 293 -22.60 -24.13 7.01
N GLU A 294 -22.77 -24.79 8.15
CA GLU A 294 -23.32 -24.16 9.36
C GLU A 294 -22.38 -23.05 9.89
N GLN A 295 -21.08 -23.26 9.83
CA GLN A 295 -20.13 -22.19 10.20
C GLN A 295 -20.19 -21.01 9.23
N LEU A 296 -20.26 -21.24 7.91
CA LEU A 296 -20.38 -20.17 6.90
C LEU A 296 -21.67 -19.35 7.08
N LYS A 297 -22.78 -19.98 7.52
CA LYS A 297 -24.02 -19.24 7.88
C LYS A 297 -23.79 -18.31 9.08
N LYS A 298 -23.05 -18.78 10.11
CA LYS A 298 -22.71 -17.94 11.27
C LYS A 298 -21.80 -16.79 10.88
N ASP A 299 -20.75 -17.06 10.10
CA ASP A 299 -19.82 -16.06 9.60
C ASP A 299 -20.55 -14.98 8.78
N ARG A 300 -21.42 -15.38 7.84
CA ARG A 300 -22.26 -14.45 7.05
C ARG A 300 -23.13 -13.55 7.95
N LYS A 301 -23.74 -14.11 9.00
CA LYS A 301 -24.54 -13.34 9.96
C LYS A 301 -23.69 -12.34 10.72
N THR A 302 -22.51 -12.73 11.16
CA THR A 302 -21.54 -11.88 11.85
C THR A 302 -21.10 -10.71 10.97
N VAL A 303 -20.72 -11.01 9.72
CA VAL A 303 -20.34 -9.99 8.74
C VAL A 303 -21.47 -9.00 8.50
N LYS A 304 -22.68 -9.47 8.18
CA LYS A 304 -23.86 -8.59 7.95
C LYS A 304 -24.16 -7.70 9.15
N LYS A 305 -24.09 -8.25 10.37
CA LYS A 305 -24.28 -7.46 11.60
C LYS A 305 -23.19 -6.40 11.79
N GLY A 306 -21.93 -6.71 11.47
CA GLY A 306 -20.81 -5.76 11.56
C GLY A 306 -21.03 -4.54 10.66
N PHE A 307 -21.49 -4.76 9.44
CA PHE A 307 -21.77 -3.67 8.50
C PHE A 307 -23.06 -2.87 8.77
N SER A 308 -24.02 -3.45 9.49
CA SER A 308 -25.27 -2.73 9.85
C SER A 308 -25.06 -1.73 11.00
N ASN A 309 -23.92 -1.78 11.69
CA ASN A 309 -23.59 -0.89 12.82
C ASN A 309 -22.61 0.23 12.42
N HIS A 310 -22.30 0.34 11.14
CA HIS A 310 -21.49 1.39 10.53
C HIS A 310 -22.30 2.11 9.43
#